data_beaa7233af3393ca03ac5e3f71f3c796
#
_entry.id   beaa7233af3393ca03ac5e3f71f3c796
#
_cell.length_a   1.000
_cell.length_b   1.000
_cell.length_c   1.000
_cell.angle_alpha   90.00
_cell.angle_beta   90.00
_cell.angle_gamma   90.00
#
_symmetry.space_group_name_H-M   'P 1'
#
loop_
_entity.id
_entity.type
_entity.pdbx_description
1 polymer ?
#
loop_
_entity_poly.entity_id
_entity_poly.type
_entity_poly.pdbx_seq_one_letter_code
_entity_poly.pdbx_strand_id
1 'polypeptide(L)'
;MHKAVGLDGRRDPHRVLKVLQEIDADIVALQEADKRVGGRGSTVPHELIDSHGMYKPVHLGVRHKRVFDKARKHAARLLKVNTRNIGWHGNAILVKRHVGVLDCAALELPTLEPRGAVIAELLIGDNPLRVVGMHLDLSGLWRRRQMRAILEAIDRRPQKMPTVLMGDTNEWRTEAGCLKELNGEFHLAPTGPSFHARHPVATLDRIIVHKDLNIEAAGVHMSAAARRASDHLPIWARVTA
;
A
#
# COMPACT_ATOMS: atom_id res chain seq x y z
N MET A 1 4.89 4.88 4.88
CA MET A 1 6.10 4.59 5.70
C MET A 1 7.28 5.53 5.45
N HIS A 2 7.07 6.59 4.71
CA HIS A 2 8.05 7.70 4.51
C HIS A 2 9.50 7.22 4.30
N LYS A 3 9.70 6.24 3.43
CA LYS A 3 11.03 5.67 3.09
C LYS A 3 11.81 5.13 4.30
N ALA A 4 11.10 4.70 5.35
CA ALA A 4 11.63 4.33 6.67
C ALA A 4 12.42 5.46 7.37
N VAL A 5 12.11 6.72 7.04
CA VAL A 5 12.66 7.90 7.72
C VAL A 5 11.67 8.32 8.80
N GLY A 6 12.13 8.30 10.04
CA GLY A 6 11.31 8.72 11.19
C GLY A 6 11.23 10.24 11.34
N LEU A 7 10.43 10.69 12.31
CA LEU A 7 10.28 12.11 12.64
C LEU A 7 11.58 12.79 13.18
N ASP A 8 12.57 11.99 13.51
CA ASP A 8 13.92 12.41 13.87
C ASP A 8 14.87 12.56 12.66
N GLY A 9 14.35 12.42 11.44
CA GLY A 9 15.10 12.46 10.20
C GLY A 9 16.02 11.25 9.96
N ARG A 10 16.03 10.25 10.86
CA ARG A 10 16.87 9.06 10.77
C ARG A 10 16.13 7.94 10.04
N ARG A 11 16.83 7.32 9.09
CA ARG A 11 16.32 6.11 8.42
C ARG A 11 16.59 4.90 9.29
N ASP A 12 15.52 4.19 9.65
CA ASP A 12 15.60 2.97 10.45
C ASP A 12 14.48 1.98 10.04
N PRO A 13 14.78 1.02 9.16
CA PRO A 13 13.82 -0.01 8.75
C PRO A 13 13.31 -0.88 9.91
N HIS A 14 14.10 -1.07 10.97
CA HIS A 14 13.67 -1.89 12.11
C HIS A 14 12.48 -1.29 12.84
N ARG A 15 12.35 0.05 12.85
CA ARG A 15 11.15 0.72 13.41
C ARG A 15 9.89 0.32 12.66
N VAL A 16 9.96 0.24 11.32
CA VAL A 16 8.84 -0.19 10.50
C VAL A 16 8.46 -1.62 10.83
N LEU A 17 9.45 -2.53 10.90
CA LEU A 17 9.21 -3.93 11.24
C LEU A 17 8.59 -4.08 12.63
N LYS A 18 9.07 -3.32 13.63
CA LYS A 18 8.48 -3.32 14.97
C LYS A 18 7.01 -2.92 14.93
N VAL A 19 6.65 -1.89 14.19
CA VAL A 19 5.25 -1.45 14.03
C VAL A 19 4.41 -2.53 13.35
N LEU A 20 4.94 -3.20 12.31
CA LEU A 20 4.26 -4.32 11.67
C LEU A 20 4.02 -5.49 12.63
N GLN A 21 4.98 -5.77 13.53
CA GLN A 21 4.83 -6.77 14.58
C GLN A 21 3.75 -6.40 15.60
N GLU A 22 3.68 -5.12 15.99
CA GLU A 22 2.67 -4.63 16.94
C GLU A 22 1.26 -4.74 16.38
N ILE A 23 1.07 -4.49 15.07
CA ILE A 23 -0.24 -4.55 14.40
C ILE A 23 -0.63 -6.00 14.08
N ASP A 24 0.33 -6.80 13.66
CA ASP A 24 0.19 -8.21 13.29
C ASP A 24 -0.91 -8.52 12.26
N ALA A 25 -1.13 -7.62 11.31
CA ALA A 25 -2.13 -7.77 10.27
C ALA A 25 -1.78 -8.89 9.28
N ASP A 26 -2.80 -9.54 8.68
CA ASP A 26 -2.58 -10.59 7.67
C ASP A 26 -2.09 -10.02 6.34
N ILE A 27 -2.53 -8.80 6.02
CA ILE A 27 -2.22 -8.08 4.78
C ILE A 27 -1.80 -6.66 5.13
N VAL A 28 -0.69 -6.22 4.54
CA VAL A 28 -0.14 -4.87 4.75
C VAL A 28 0.09 -4.19 3.41
N ALA A 29 -0.42 -2.98 3.24
CA ALA A 29 -0.06 -2.10 2.13
C ALA A 29 0.89 -1.00 2.60
N LEU A 30 2.06 -0.93 2.00
CA LEU A 30 3.08 0.06 2.29
C LEU A 30 3.17 1.07 1.16
N GLN A 31 3.19 2.36 1.49
CA GLN A 31 3.49 3.46 0.57
C GLN A 31 4.90 3.98 0.84
N GLU A 32 5.53 4.55 -0.18
CA GLU A 32 6.91 5.04 -0.12
C GLU A 32 7.92 3.99 0.33
N ALA A 33 7.73 2.75 -0.13
CA ALA A 33 8.63 1.63 0.18
C ALA A 33 9.93 1.64 -0.65
N ASP A 34 10.14 2.63 -1.49
CA ASP A 34 11.32 2.79 -2.34
C ASP A 34 12.20 3.99 -1.92
N LYS A 35 13.49 3.88 -2.20
CA LYS A 35 14.46 4.98 -2.11
C LYS A 35 14.48 5.72 -3.44
N ARG A 36 14.23 7.02 -3.45
CA ARG A 36 14.26 7.84 -4.67
C ARG A 36 15.66 8.31 -5.07
N VAL A 37 16.62 8.34 -4.14
CA VAL A 37 17.96 8.89 -4.35
C VAL A 37 18.99 7.78 -4.58
N GLY A 38 19.80 7.89 -5.63
CA GLY A 38 20.89 6.97 -5.93
C GLY A 38 20.49 5.63 -6.56
N GLY A 39 19.31 5.56 -7.17
CA GLY A 39 18.71 4.35 -7.70
C GLY A 39 17.55 3.87 -6.81
N ARG A 40 16.50 3.31 -7.44
CA ARG A 40 15.33 2.80 -6.70
C ARG A 40 15.69 1.49 -5.99
N GLY A 41 16.04 1.56 -4.71
CA GLY A 41 16.21 0.42 -3.83
C GLY A 41 15.06 0.30 -2.84
N SER A 42 14.85 -0.88 -2.26
CA SER A 42 13.89 -1.07 -1.16
C SER A 42 14.31 -0.27 0.08
N THR A 43 13.34 0.33 0.77
CA THR A 43 13.57 1.00 2.05
C THR A 43 13.62 0.03 3.21
N VAL A 44 12.91 -1.11 3.11
CA VAL A 44 13.00 -2.24 4.03
C VAL A 44 13.65 -3.38 3.26
N PRO A 45 14.90 -3.74 3.58
CA PRO A 45 15.60 -4.82 2.91
C PRO A 45 14.83 -6.14 2.97
N HIS A 46 14.91 -6.92 1.90
CA HIS A 46 14.26 -8.23 1.81
C HIS A 46 14.72 -9.15 2.95
N GLU A 47 15.99 -9.09 3.26
CA GLU A 47 16.62 -9.89 4.31
C GLU A 47 16.00 -9.64 5.69
N LEU A 48 15.57 -8.39 5.96
CA LEU A 48 14.89 -8.06 7.21
C LEU A 48 13.45 -8.62 7.26
N ILE A 49 12.74 -8.61 6.15
CA ILE A 49 11.39 -9.20 6.06
C ILE A 49 11.48 -10.72 6.22
N ASP A 50 12.45 -11.34 5.53
CA ASP A 50 12.64 -12.78 5.59
C ASP A 50 13.15 -13.27 6.95
N SER A 51 14.09 -12.53 7.58
CA SER A 51 14.63 -12.90 8.88
C SER A 51 13.61 -12.92 10.00
N HIS A 52 12.60 -12.04 9.93
CA HIS A 52 11.50 -12.03 10.88
C HIS A 52 10.45 -13.09 10.60
N GLY A 53 10.42 -13.66 9.40
CA GLY A 53 9.56 -14.80 9.03
C GLY A 53 8.05 -14.53 9.03
N MET A 54 7.60 -13.33 9.41
CA MET A 54 6.19 -13.00 9.54
C MET A 54 5.49 -12.80 8.20
N TYR A 55 6.14 -12.09 7.30
CA TYR A 55 5.57 -11.66 6.03
C TYR A 55 6.35 -12.18 4.84
N LYS A 56 5.64 -12.35 3.73
CA LYS A 56 6.21 -12.47 2.39
C LYS A 56 5.72 -11.31 1.53
N PRO A 57 6.58 -10.70 0.69
CA PRO A 57 6.15 -9.67 -0.25
C PRO A 57 5.36 -10.30 -1.39
N VAL A 58 4.32 -9.59 -1.85
CA VAL A 58 3.64 -9.92 -3.10
C VAL A 58 4.53 -9.44 -4.25
N HIS A 59 5.08 -10.39 -5.00
CA HIS A 59 5.97 -10.11 -6.10
C HIS A 59 5.19 -9.87 -7.39
N LEU A 60 5.37 -8.70 -7.97
CA LEU A 60 4.86 -8.40 -9.31
C LEU A 60 5.52 -9.35 -10.33
N GLY A 61 4.69 -10.15 -10.99
CA GLY A 61 5.13 -11.19 -11.93
C GLY A 61 5.95 -10.64 -13.11
N VAL A 62 6.61 -11.54 -13.84
CA VAL A 62 7.51 -11.23 -14.98
C VAL A 62 6.81 -10.43 -16.09
N ARG A 63 5.48 -10.54 -16.23
CA ARG A 63 4.69 -9.86 -17.27
C ARG A 63 4.79 -8.33 -17.18
N HIS A 64 4.97 -7.76 -16.00
CA HIS A 64 5.10 -6.31 -15.77
C HIS A 64 6.55 -5.80 -15.78
N LYS A 65 7.54 -6.71 -15.91
CA LYS A 65 8.96 -6.31 -16.05
C LYS A 65 9.28 -5.62 -17.39
N ARG A 66 8.36 -5.62 -18.35
CA ARG A 66 8.60 -4.97 -19.66
C ARG A 66 8.70 -3.45 -19.61
N VAL A 67 8.16 -2.82 -18.58
CA VAL A 67 8.18 -1.36 -18.41
C VAL A 67 9.50 -0.84 -17.78
N PHE A 68 10.30 -1.74 -17.17
CA PHE A 68 11.65 -1.35 -16.80
C PHE A 68 12.54 -1.41 -18.04
N ASP A 69 12.76 -0.24 -18.62
CA ASP A 69 13.65 0.01 -19.76
C ASP A 69 14.95 -0.81 -19.64
N LYS A 70 15.40 -1.42 -20.77
CA LYS A 70 16.62 -2.24 -20.82
C LYS A 70 17.84 -1.53 -20.22
N ALA A 71 17.93 -0.20 -20.38
CA ALA A 71 18.98 0.64 -19.82
C ALA A 71 18.98 0.67 -18.28
N ARG A 72 17.79 0.69 -17.64
CA ARG A 72 17.67 0.65 -16.17
C ARG A 72 18.00 -0.71 -15.57
N LYS A 73 17.74 -1.81 -16.29
CA LYS A 73 18.15 -3.16 -15.85
C LYS A 73 19.67 -3.29 -15.77
N HIS A 74 20.39 -2.70 -16.72
CA HIS A 74 21.86 -2.70 -16.75
C HIS A 74 22.43 -1.90 -15.57
N ALA A 75 21.92 -0.70 -15.33
CA ALA A 75 22.35 0.15 -14.23
C ALA A 75 22.05 -0.47 -12.85
N ALA A 76 20.86 -1.04 -12.66
CA ALA A 76 20.49 -1.71 -11.41
C ALA A 76 21.36 -2.96 -11.13
N ARG A 77 21.74 -3.68 -12.19
CA ARG A 77 22.61 -4.88 -12.08
C ARG A 77 24.06 -4.49 -11.73
N LEU A 78 24.56 -3.39 -12.29
CA LEU A 78 25.89 -2.85 -12.00
C LEU A 78 26.00 -2.29 -10.57
N LEU A 79 24.92 -1.68 -10.06
CA LEU A 79 24.89 -1.02 -8.74
C LEU A 79 24.46 -1.96 -7.59
N LYS A 80 24.23 -3.25 -7.86
CA LYS A 80 23.73 -4.24 -6.86
C LYS A 80 22.50 -3.76 -6.06
N VAL A 81 21.61 -2.99 -6.70
CA VAL A 81 20.43 -2.44 -6.03
C VAL A 81 19.38 -3.53 -5.83
N ASN A 82 19.01 -3.79 -4.58
CA ASN A 82 17.92 -4.70 -4.25
C ASN A 82 16.57 -4.05 -4.56
N THR A 83 15.84 -4.58 -5.56
CA THR A 83 14.55 -4.05 -6.01
C THR A 83 13.37 -4.96 -5.62
N ARG A 84 13.59 -6.03 -4.85
CA ARG A 84 12.57 -7.07 -4.61
C ARG A 84 11.32 -6.59 -3.88
N ASN A 85 11.45 -5.64 -2.97
CA ASN A 85 10.35 -5.16 -2.11
C ASN A 85 9.86 -3.75 -2.45
N ILE A 86 10.16 -3.23 -3.63
CA ILE A 86 9.77 -1.87 -4.03
C ILE A 86 8.29 -1.78 -4.42
N GLY A 87 7.67 -2.90 -4.78
CA GLY A 87 6.35 -2.89 -5.39
C GLY A 87 6.34 -2.06 -6.68
N TRP A 88 5.32 -1.22 -6.83
CA TRP A 88 5.16 -0.32 -7.97
C TRP A 88 5.08 1.13 -7.51
N HIS A 89 6.00 1.98 -7.97
CA HIS A 89 6.11 3.37 -7.53
C HIS A 89 6.12 3.56 -6.00
N GLY A 90 6.80 2.64 -5.29
CA GLY A 90 6.85 2.64 -3.83
C GLY A 90 5.63 2.06 -3.13
N ASN A 91 4.64 1.55 -3.86
CA ASN A 91 3.54 0.77 -3.27
C ASN A 91 3.93 -0.70 -3.21
N ALA A 92 3.91 -1.28 -2.03
CA ALA A 92 4.21 -2.70 -1.80
C ALA A 92 3.10 -3.33 -0.96
N ILE A 93 2.79 -4.60 -1.26
CA ILE A 93 1.88 -5.41 -0.46
C ILE A 93 2.69 -6.53 0.18
N LEU A 94 2.54 -6.69 1.48
CA LEU A 94 3.07 -7.80 2.25
C LEU A 94 1.91 -8.63 2.76
N VAL A 95 2.08 -9.94 2.80
CA VAL A 95 1.07 -10.86 3.33
C VAL A 95 1.71 -11.85 4.29
N LYS A 96 0.98 -12.30 5.31
CA LYS A 96 1.42 -13.40 6.17
C LYS A 96 1.63 -14.67 5.35
N ARG A 97 2.46 -15.58 5.85
CA ARG A 97 2.87 -16.79 5.11
C ARG A 97 1.70 -17.70 4.73
N HIS A 98 0.66 -17.76 5.55
CA HIS A 98 -0.53 -18.58 5.30
C HIS A 98 -1.45 -18.02 4.21
N VAL A 99 -1.32 -16.73 3.85
CA VAL A 99 -2.14 -16.11 2.80
C VAL A 99 -1.62 -16.54 1.43
N GLY A 100 -2.48 -17.17 0.63
CA GLY A 100 -2.19 -17.52 -0.77
C GLY A 100 -2.12 -16.27 -1.65
N VAL A 101 -1.25 -16.27 -2.66
CA VAL A 101 -1.21 -15.23 -3.69
C VAL A 101 -1.58 -15.87 -5.02
N LEU A 102 -2.75 -15.50 -5.55
CA LEU A 102 -3.30 -16.05 -6.80
C LEU A 102 -2.77 -15.29 -8.02
N ASP A 103 -2.83 -13.96 -7.97
CA ASP A 103 -2.32 -13.07 -9.02
C ASP A 103 -1.89 -11.73 -8.45
N CYS A 104 -1.08 -10.99 -9.18
CA CYS A 104 -0.74 -9.62 -8.85
C CYS A 104 -0.38 -8.81 -10.09
N ALA A 105 -0.71 -7.53 -10.07
CA ALA A 105 -0.45 -6.61 -11.16
C ALA A 105 -0.08 -5.22 -10.65
N ALA A 106 0.82 -4.56 -11.38
CA ALA A 106 1.06 -3.14 -11.24
C ALA A 106 0.04 -2.37 -12.07
N LEU A 107 -0.49 -1.29 -11.52
CA LEU A 107 -1.32 -0.33 -12.24
C LEU A 107 -0.54 0.96 -12.49
N GLU A 108 -0.44 1.34 -13.76
CA GLU A 108 -0.03 2.68 -14.14
C GLU A 108 -1.22 3.60 -13.97
N LEU A 109 -1.06 4.64 -13.17
CA LEU A 109 -2.10 5.63 -12.95
C LEU A 109 -1.81 6.90 -13.76
N PRO A 110 -2.84 7.59 -14.27
CA PRO A 110 -2.66 8.89 -14.90
C PRO A 110 -2.10 9.88 -13.88
N THR A 111 -0.95 10.51 -14.16
CA THR A 111 -0.24 11.30 -13.15
C THR A 111 0.74 12.28 -13.77
N LEU A 112 1.02 13.38 -13.04
CA LEU A 112 2.15 14.27 -13.30
C LEU A 112 3.41 13.80 -12.54
N GLU A 113 3.23 13.13 -11.40
CA GLU A 113 4.30 12.53 -10.61
C GLU A 113 4.23 10.99 -10.72
N PRO A 114 5.33 10.26 -10.49
CA PRO A 114 5.33 8.81 -10.54
C PRO A 114 4.52 8.22 -9.39
N ARG A 115 3.20 8.12 -9.59
CA ARG A 115 2.23 7.48 -8.70
C ARG A 115 1.73 6.19 -9.33
N GLY A 116 1.24 5.26 -8.52
CA GLY A 116 0.75 3.98 -9.01
C GLY A 116 -0.02 3.22 -7.95
N ALA A 117 -0.57 2.08 -8.35
CA ALA A 117 -1.18 1.14 -7.42
C ALA A 117 -0.71 -0.29 -7.74
N VAL A 118 -0.89 -1.18 -6.78
CA VAL A 118 -0.64 -2.62 -6.91
C VAL A 118 -1.93 -3.34 -6.60
N ILE A 119 -2.37 -4.22 -7.50
CA ILE A 119 -3.47 -5.15 -7.25
C ILE A 119 -2.87 -6.50 -6.89
N ALA A 120 -3.37 -7.12 -5.82
CA ALA A 120 -3.10 -8.52 -5.47
C ALA A 120 -4.42 -9.27 -5.31
N GLU A 121 -4.51 -10.44 -5.92
CA GLU A 121 -5.60 -11.40 -5.71
C GLU A 121 -5.08 -12.47 -4.76
N LEU A 122 -5.71 -12.59 -3.62
CA LEU A 122 -5.26 -13.36 -2.46
C LEU A 122 -6.26 -14.44 -2.10
N LEU A 123 -5.79 -15.46 -1.39
CA LEU A 123 -6.63 -16.53 -0.82
C LEU A 123 -6.35 -16.61 0.68
N ILE A 124 -7.38 -16.38 1.49
CA ILE A 124 -7.32 -16.45 2.97
C ILE A 124 -8.19 -17.64 3.38
N GLY A 125 -7.55 -18.76 3.73
CA GLY A 125 -8.28 -20.03 3.76
C GLY A 125 -8.86 -20.33 2.39
N ASP A 126 -10.17 -20.48 2.29
CA ASP A 126 -10.90 -20.70 1.03
C ASP A 126 -11.55 -19.43 0.46
N ASN A 127 -11.34 -18.27 1.10
CA ASN A 127 -11.98 -17.03 0.72
C ASN A 127 -11.07 -16.18 -0.18
N PRO A 128 -11.44 -15.95 -1.46
CA PRO A 128 -10.71 -15.06 -2.33
C PRO A 128 -10.96 -13.59 -1.96
N LEU A 129 -9.90 -12.80 -1.97
CA LEU A 129 -9.93 -11.36 -1.68
C LEU A 129 -9.03 -10.62 -2.64
N ARG A 130 -9.52 -9.55 -3.23
CA ARG A 130 -8.68 -8.61 -3.97
C ARG A 130 -8.27 -7.45 -3.07
N VAL A 131 -6.99 -7.12 -3.11
CA VAL A 131 -6.43 -5.99 -2.36
C VAL A 131 -5.74 -5.04 -3.33
N VAL A 132 -5.98 -3.75 -3.17
CA VAL A 132 -5.32 -2.70 -3.93
C VAL A 132 -4.55 -1.79 -2.98
N GLY A 133 -3.22 -1.85 -3.06
CA GLY A 133 -2.35 -0.88 -2.39
C GLY A 133 -2.12 0.34 -3.28
N MET A 134 -2.41 1.53 -2.80
CA MET A 134 -2.37 2.76 -3.59
C MET A 134 -1.72 3.93 -2.87
N HIS A 135 -1.16 4.85 -3.65
CA HIS A 135 -0.72 6.16 -3.18
C HIS A 135 -1.11 7.19 -4.25
N LEU A 136 -2.13 8.00 -3.96
CA LEU A 136 -2.70 8.93 -4.91
C LEU A 136 -1.94 10.26 -4.94
N ASP A 137 -2.20 11.05 -5.98
CA ASP A 137 -1.56 12.34 -6.25
C ASP A 137 -1.98 13.42 -5.23
N LEU A 138 -1.18 14.46 -5.09
CA LEU A 138 -1.52 15.64 -4.28
C LEU A 138 -2.60 16.52 -4.92
N SER A 139 -2.75 16.47 -6.24
CA SER A 139 -3.76 17.23 -6.97
C SER A 139 -5.12 16.53 -6.94
N GLY A 140 -6.17 17.24 -6.53
CA GLY A 140 -7.54 16.72 -6.48
C GLY A 140 -8.06 16.20 -7.82
N LEU A 141 -7.69 16.87 -8.94
CA LEU A 141 -8.06 16.43 -10.28
C LEU A 141 -7.44 15.07 -10.62
N TRP A 142 -6.13 14.92 -10.34
CA TRP A 142 -5.42 13.68 -10.62
C TRP A 142 -5.88 12.55 -9.69
N ARG A 143 -6.12 12.82 -8.41
CA ARG A 143 -6.69 11.83 -7.48
C ARG A 143 -8.00 11.23 -8.01
N ARG A 144 -8.91 12.07 -8.51
CA ARG A 144 -10.18 11.58 -9.09
C ARG A 144 -9.95 10.70 -10.32
N ARG A 145 -9.09 11.11 -11.24
CA ARG A 145 -8.73 10.30 -12.42
C ARG A 145 -8.07 8.99 -12.04
N GLN A 146 -7.21 9.01 -11.03
CA GLN A 146 -6.53 7.84 -10.52
C GLN A 146 -7.49 6.85 -9.85
N MET A 147 -8.42 7.34 -9.03
CA MET A 147 -9.44 6.48 -8.42
C MET A 147 -10.32 5.81 -9.49
N ARG A 148 -10.78 6.55 -10.50
CA ARG A 148 -11.51 5.97 -11.63
C ARG A 148 -10.72 4.89 -12.34
N ALA A 149 -9.44 5.14 -12.65
CA ALA A 149 -8.58 4.19 -13.31
C ALA A 149 -8.39 2.90 -12.48
N ILE A 150 -8.32 3.02 -11.15
CA ILE A 150 -8.26 1.87 -10.23
C ILE A 150 -9.57 1.07 -10.30
N LEU A 151 -10.72 1.73 -10.18
CA LEU A 151 -12.04 1.08 -10.23
C LEU A 151 -12.27 0.39 -11.58
N GLU A 152 -11.97 1.07 -12.69
CA GLU A 152 -12.02 0.47 -14.02
C GLU A 152 -11.07 -0.75 -14.16
N ALA A 153 -9.89 -0.70 -13.56
CA ALA A 153 -8.97 -1.84 -13.58
C ALA A 153 -9.51 -3.02 -12.77
N ILE A 154 -10.20 -2.77 -11.66
CA ILE A 154 -10.90 -3.80 -10.87
C ILE A 154 -12.03 -4.42 -11.71
N ASP A 155 -12.84 -3.60 -12.37
CA ASP A 155 -13.98 -4.04 -13.16
C ASP A 155 -13.58 -4.89 -14.37
N ARG A 156 -12.42 -4.61 -14.96
CA ARG A 156 -11.86 -5.38 -16.09
C ARG A 156 -11.28 -6.73 -15.68
N ARG A 157 -11.17 -7.02 -14.37
CA ARG A 157 -10.68 -8.31 -13.90
C ARG A 157 -11.69 -9.43 -14.21
N PRO A 158 -11.24 -10.57 -14.76
CA PRO A 158 -12.15 -11.65 -15.16
C PRO A 158 -12.90 -12.25 -13.97
N GLN A 159 -12.26 -12.33 -12.82
CA GLN A 159 -12.89 -12.86 -11.61
C GLN A 159 -13.49 -11.74 -10.78
N LYS A 160 -14.78 -11.85 -10.46
CA LYS A 160 -15.42 -10.99 -9.47
C LYS A 160 -15.11 -11.53 -8.08
N MET A 161 -14.60 -10.67 -7.20
CA MET A 161 -14.33 -11.01 -5.82
C MET A 161 -14.40 -9.77 -4.95
N PRO A 162 -14.69 -9.91 -3.65
CA PRO A 162 -14.66 -8.80 -2.71
C PRO A 162 -13.31 -8.07 -2.77
N THR A 163 -13.35 -6.76 -2.66
CA THR A 163 -12.16 -5.92 -2.87
C THR A 163 -11.95 -4.95 -1.71
N VAL A 164 -10.71 -4.81 -1.27
CA VAL A 164 -10.28 -3.80 -0.30
C VAL A 164 -9.21 -2.92 -0.93
N LEU A 165 -9.44 -1.60 -0.93
CA LEU A 165 -8.43 -0.62 -1.34
C LEU A 165 -7.80 -0.02 -0.09
N MET A 166 -6.48 0.08 -0.05
CA MET A 166 -5.73 0.59 1.11
C MET A 166 -4.63 1.54 0.68
N GLY A 167 -4.47 2.64 1.40
CA GLY A 167 -3.33 3.51 1.19
C GLY A 167 -3.61 4.99 1.41
N ASP A 168 -2.59 5.78 1.08
CA ASP A 168 -2.66 7.23 1.16
C ASP A 168 -3.42 7.79 -0.05
N THR A 169 -4.61 8.29 0.21
CA THR A 169 -5.46 8.93 -0.81
C THR A 169 -5.13 10.40 -1.00
N ASN A 170 -4.34 11.02 -0.12
CA ASN A 170 -4.08 12.46 -0.10
C ASN A 170 -5.37 13.33 -0.14
N GLU A 171 -6.53 12.74 0.21
CA GLU A 171 -7.81 13.42 0.21
C GLU A 171 -8.17 13.88 1.62
N TRP A 172 -8.23 15.20 1.78
CA TRP A 172 -8.54 15.85 3.06
C TRP A 172 -10.01 15.79 3.45
N ARG A 173 -10.88 15.66 2.46
CA ARG A 173 -12.33 15.65 2.66
C ARG A 173 -12.82 14.22 2.83
N THR A 174 -13.78 14.03 3.72
CA THR A 174 -14.32 12.69 4.04
C THR A 174 -15.34 12.20 3.02
N GLU A 175 -16.09 13.09 2.38
CA GLU A 175 -17.19 12.74 1.46
C GLU A 175 -17.09 13.44 0.10
N ALA A 176 -15.90 13.81 -0.31
CA ALA A 176 -15.69 14.61 -1.52
C ALA A 176 -14.47 14.13 -2.32
N GLY A 177 -14.15 14.84 -3.38
CA GLY A 177 -12.97 14.60 -4.20
C GLY A 177 -13.00 13.22 -4.84
N CYS A 178 -11.89 12.47 -4.70
CA CYS A 178 -11.75 11.14 -5.29
C CYS A 178 -12.66 10.09 -4.63
N LEU A 179 -13.11 10.30 -3.40
CA LEU A 179 -13.98 9.34 -2.70
C LEU A 179 -15.40 9.30 -3.28
N LYS A 180 -15.84 10.33 -4.00
CA LYS A 180 -17.12 10.31 -4.74
C LYS A 180 -17.16 9.30 -5.89
N GLU A 181 -16.01 8.83 -6.35
CA GLU A 181 -15.94 7.85 -7.43
C GLU A 181 -16.31 6.43 -6.97
N LEU A 182 -16.46 6.19 -5.67
CA LEU A 182 -16.74 4.86 -5.10
C LEU A 182 -18.16 4.33 -5.36
N ASN A 183 -19.08 5.17 -5.82
CA ASN A 183 -20.42 4.84 -6.34
C ASN A 183 -21.31 3.96 -5.44
N GLY A 184 -21.13 4.00 -4.10
CA GLY A 184 -21.91 3.19 -3.16
C GLY A 184 -21.58 1.70 -3.13
N GLU A 185 -20.65 1.22 -3.96
CA GLU A 185 -20.17 -0.17 -3.93
C GLU A 185 -19.14 -0.41 -2.80
N PHE A 186 -18.67 0.65 -2.17
CA PHE A 186 -17.63 0.61 -1.14
C PHE A 186 -17.98 1.43 0.07
N HIS A 187 -17.51 0.99 1.23
CA HIS A 187 -17.59 1.68 2.51
C HIS A 187 -16.20 2.12 2.98
N LEU A 188 -16.11 3.27 3.63
CA LEU A 188 -14.89 3.71 4.29
C LEU A 188 -14.81 3.10 5.69
N ALA A 189 -13.72 2.42 6.01
CA ALA A 189 -13.46 2.01 7.38
C ALA A 189 -13.27 3.24 8.29
N PRO A 190 -13.91 3.29 9.46
CA PRO A 190 -13.86 4.42 10.38
C PRO A 190 -12.54 4.43 11.17
N THR A 191 -11.40 4.61 10.48
CA THR A 191 -10.07 4.51 11.09
C THR A 191 -9.71 5.72 11.94
N GLY A 192 -10.11 6.92 11.53
CA GLY A 192 -9.73 8.17 12.18
C GLY A 192 -8.50 8.85 11.53
N PRO A 193 -8.05 9.98 12.10
CA PRO A 193 -6.93 10.76 11.54
C PRO A 193 -5.58 10.07 11.78
N SER A 194 -4.76 9.99 10.72
CA SER A 194 -3.43 9.36 10.69
C SER A 194 -2.28 10.34 10.50
N PHE A 195 -2.56 11.50 9.93
CA PHE A 195 -1.58 12.54 9.61
C PHE A 195 -1.83 13.83 10.43
N HIS A 196 -0.85 14.50 10.93
CA HIS A 196 0.57 14.16 11.06
C HIS A 196 0.77 13.34 12.33
N ALA A 197 1.69 12.37 12.34
CA ALA A 197 1.88 11.38 13.43
C ALA A 197 2.08 12.00 14.85
N ARG A 198 2.57 13.24 14.96
CA ARG A 198 2.67 13.96 16.24
C ARG A 198 1.31 14.42 16.76
N HIS A 199 0.49 15.00 15.86
CA HIS A 199 -0.84 15.53 16.14
C HIS A 199 -1.77 15.16 14.97
N PRO A 200 -2.32 13.96 14.95
CA PRO A 200 -3.12 13.49 13.84
C PRO A 200 -4.45 14.25 13.76
N VAL A 201 -4.63 15.01 12.68
CA VAL A 201 -5.82 15.82 12.40
C VAL A 201 -6.44 15.53 11.04
N ALA A 202 -5.69 14.89 10.13
CA ALA A 202 -6.15 14.56 8.79
C ALA A 202 -6.24 13.06 8.58
N THR A 203 -7.34 12.61 7.98
CA THR A 203 -7.56 11.22 7.59
C THR A 203 -7.16 11.07 6.12
N LEU A 204 -5.86 11.06 5.81
CA LEU A 204 -5.35 10.94 4.44
C LEU A 204 -5.26 9.48 4.00
N ASP A 205 -4.93 8.61 4.95
CA ASP A 205 -4.90 7.17 4.75
C ASP A 205 -6.31 6.60 4.86
N ARG A 206 -6.65 5.68 3.96
CA ARG A 206 -7.98 5.06 3.90
C ARG A 206 -7.87 3.55 3.74
N ILE A 207 -8.81 2.85 4.36
CA ILE A 207 -9.19 1.48 4.05
C ILE A 207 -10.62 1.54 3.53
N ILE A 208 -10.80 1.11 2.30
CA ILE A 208 -12.03 1.22 1.54
C ILE A 208 -12.46 -0.20 1.20
N VAL A 209 -13.60 -0.63 1.69
CA VAL A 209 -14.03 -2.02 1.74
C VAL A 209 -15.27 -2.19 0.87
N HIS A 210 -15.25 -3.20 -0.02
CA HIS A 210 -16.42 -3.54 -0.84
C HIS A 210 -17.63 -3.89 0.05
N LYS A 211 -18.82 -3.53 -0.41
CA LYS A 211 -20.08 -3.70 0.35
C LYS A 211 -20.39 -5.14 0.77
N ASP A 212 -19.83 -6.14 0.09
CA ASP A 212 -20.01 -7.56 0.42
C ASP A 212 -19.14 -8.02 1.60
N LEU A 213 -18.36 -7.13 2.17
CA LEU A 213 -17.50 -7.39 3.32
C LEU A 213 -17.96 -6.57 4.52
N ASN A 214 -17.89 -7.15 5.72
CA ASN A 214 -18.21 -6.48 6.96
C ASN A 214 -16.95 -5.90 7.61
N ILE A 215 -17.03 -4.68 8.16
CA ILE A 215 -15.98 -4.06 8.95
C ILE A 215 -16.31 -4.29 10.42
N GLU A 216 -15.61 -5.21 11.08
CA GLU A 216 -15.82 -5.50 12.51
C GLU A 216 -15.20 -4.45 13.41
N ALA A 217 -14.02 -3.98 13.05
CA ALA A 217 -13.29 -2.96 13.79
C ALA A 217 -12.30 -2.24 12.88
N ALA A 218 -12.00 -0.98 13.19
CA ALA A 218 -10.99 -0.21 12.51
C ALA A 218 -10.39 0.83 13.45
N GLY A 219 -9.19 1.32 13.14
CA GLY A 219 -8.56 2.34 13.95
C GLY A 219 -7.20 2.79 13.45
N VAL A 220 -6.60 3.66 14.23
CA VAL A 220 -5.22 4.15 14.06
C VAL A 220 -4.34 3.48 15.12
N HIS A 221 -3.20 2.95 14.70
CA HIS A 221 -2.23 2.39 15.62
C HIS A 221 -1.31 3.47 16.17
N MET A 222 -1.45 3.82 17.45
CA MET A 222 -0.80 4.95 18.11
C MET A 222 0.25 4.55 19.13
N SER A 223 1.12 3.58 18.82
CA SER A 223 2.22 3.22 19.71
C SER A 223 3.37 4.26 19.68
N ALA A 224 4.24 4.18 20.68
CA ALA A 224 5.46 4.98 20.72
C ALA A 224 6.39 4.68 19.52
N ALA A 225 6.39 3.44 19.03
CA ALA A 225 7.13 3.05 17.84
C ALA A 225 6.52 3.68 16.58
N ALA A 226 5.20 3.59 16.40
CA ALA A 226 4.48 4.15 15.26
C ALA A 226 4.69 5.66 15.13
N ARG A 227 4.60 6.41 16.24
CA ARG A 227 4.83 7.86 16.27
C ARG A 227 6.24 8.28 15.84
N ARG A 228 7.22 7.38 15.93
CA ARG A 228 8.62 7.66 15.55
C ARG A 228 8.96 7.13 14.16
N ALA A 229 8.23 6.14 13.65
CA ALA A 229 8.59 5.42 12.44
C ALA A 229 8.29 6.18 11.15
N SER A 230 7.28 7.06 11.16
CA SER A 230 6.82 7.79 9.98
C SER A 230 6.10 9.09 10.38
N ASP A 231 5.84 9.96 9.43
CA ASP A 231 4.98 11.14 9.56
C ASP A 231 3.49 10.81 9.47
N HIS A 232 3.14 9.61 9.00
CA HIS A 232 1.80 9.03 9.07
C HIS A 232 1.76 7.91 10.12
N LEU A 233 0.68 7.84 10.88
CA LEU A 233 0.36 6.69 11.72
C LEU A 233 -0.26 5.57 10.87
N PRO A 234 0.04 4.29 11.14
CA PRO A 234 -0.62 3.20 10.49
C PRO A 234 -2.11 3.14 10.83
N ILE A 235 -2.93 2.86 9.85
CA ILE A 235 -4.34 2.54 10.04
C ILE A 235 -4.57 1.05 9.83
N TRP A 236 -5.59 0.51 10.47
CA TRP A 236 -5.95 -0.89 10.37
C TRP A 236 -7.47 -1.09 10.35
N ALA A 237 -7.91 -2.19 9.78
CA ALA A 237 -9.29 -2.67 9.87
C ALA A 237 -9.31 -4.20 9.97
N ARG A 238 -10.28 -4.73 10.72
CA ARG A 238 -10.66 -6.14 10.71
C ARG A 238 -11.88 -6.30 9.84
N VAL A 239 -11.76 -7.14 8.83
CA VAL A 239 -12.78 -7.31 7.80
C VAL A 239 -13.12 -8.80 7.70
N THR A 240 -14.41 -9.11 7.57
CA THR A 240 -14.95 -10.47 7.36
C THR A 240 -15.86 -10.50 6.14
N ALA A 241 -16.02 -11.69 5.56
CA ALA A 241 -16.97 -11.96 4.49
C ALA A 241 -18.39 -12.12 5.03
#